data_506d43f2f1bfa22b78ded3a0cb98e435
#
_entry.id   506d43f2f1bfa22b78ded3a0cb98e435
#
_cell.length_a   1.000
_cell.length_b   1.000
_cell.length_c   1.000
_cell.angle_alpha   90.00
_cell.angle_beta   90.00
_cell.angle_gamma   90.00
#
_symmetry.space_group_name_H-M   'P 1'
#
loop_
_entity.id
_entity.type
_entity.pdbx_description
1 polymer ?
#
loop_
_entity_poly.entity_id
_entity_poly.type
_entity_poly.pdbx_seq_one_letter_code
_entity_poly.pdbx_strand_id
1 'polypeptide(L)'
;KERVYLKSINTDLYNHVWEGEVLSNRDGSYYAKYVNNNQVLPMAVEPGIPVSTYWDIGVADSTAIWFVQTIGREIRVVHSYENSGEGIQHYINYVYDWRDKQHATFGAHFAPHDIRVRSYSTGKSRLETARSLGLVFRVTPNIGVQDGIDAARQLIPRCWFNSADDGCADGLRALKRYRKEFDER
;
A
#
# COMPACT_ATOMS: atom_id res chain seq x y z
N LYS A 1 -23.95 -33.32 2.42
CA LYS A 1 -23.38 -33.42 3.79
C LYS A 1 -22.03 -32.65 3.86
N GLU A 2 -21.12 -32.86 2.92
CA GLU A 2 -19.79 -32.23 2.88
C GLU A 2 -19.85 -30.69 2.79
N ARG A 3 -20.76 -30.15 1.96
CA ARG A 3 -20.99 -28.71 1.80
C ARG A 3 -21.40 -28.02 3.11
N VAL A 4 -22.32 -28.65 3.86
CA VAL A 4 -22.80 -28.12 5.15
C VAL A 4 -21.70 -28.20 6.22
N TYR A 5 -20.95 -29.29 6.22
CA TYR A 5 -19.83 -29.48 7.13
C TYR A 5 -18.73 -28.46 6.89
N LEU A 6 -18.31 -28.26 5.63
CA LEU A 6 -17.27 -27.28 5.28
C LEU A 6 -17.68 -25.86 5.68
N LYS A 7 -18.95 -25.49 5.46
CA LYS A 7 -19.47 -24.17 5.86
C LYS A 7 -19.41 -23.95 7.37
N SER A 8 -19.59 -25.00 8.17
CA SER A 8 -19.57 -24.90 9.63
C SER A 8 -18.18 -24.82 10.25
N ILE A 9 -17.15 -25.35 9.57
CA ILE A 9 -15.79 -25.42 10.10
C ILE A 9 -14.84 -24.39 9.46
N ASN A 10 -15.08 -24.01 8.21
CA ASN A 10 -14.26 -23.05 7.50
C ASN A 10 -15.08 -22.35 6.39
N THR A 11 -15.70 -21.24 6.75
CA THR A 11 -16.55 -20.46 5.84
C THR A 11 -15.78 -19.92 4.64
N ASP A 12 -14.50 -19.54 4.79
CA ASP A 12 -13.69 -18.98 3.72
C ASP A 12 -13.37 -20.07 2.66
N LEU A 13 -13.02 -21.26 3.11
CA LEU A 13 -12.81 -22.40 2.21
C LEU A 13 -14.12 -22.84 1.55
N TYR A 14 -15.25 -22.79 2.27
CA TYR A 14 -16.56 -23.05 1.69
C TYR A 14 -16.86 -22.06 0.55
N ASN A 15 -16.70 -20.77 0.79
CA ASN A 15 -16.97 -19.73 -0.19
C ASN A 15 -16.05 -19.86 -1.41
N HIS A 16 -14.77 -20.21 -1.20
CA HIS A 16 -13.86 -20.47 -2.29
C HIS A 16 -14.29 -21.65 -3.17
N VAL A 17 -14.59 -22.79 -2.55
CA VAL A 17 -14.88 -24.04 -3.27
C VAL A 17 -16.26 -24.03 -3.91
N TRP A 18 -17.26 -23.42 -3.26
CA TRP A 18 -18.66 -23.55 -3.64
C TRP A 18 -19.29 -22.26 -4.20
N GLU A 19 -18.78 -21.09 -3.84
CA GLU A 19 -19.30 -19.80 -4.29
C GLU A 19 -18.32 -19.09 -5.25
N GLY A 20 -17.15 -19.69 -5.52
CA GLY A 20 -16.14 -19.12 -6.44
C GLY A 20 -15.42 -17.90 -5.92
N GLU A 21 -15.55 -17.59 -4.63
CA GLU A 21 -14.79 -16.50 -4.02
C GLU A 21 -13.30 -16.83 -3.99
N VAL A 22 -12.47 -15.85 -4.30
CA VAL A 22 -11.01 -16.00 -4.15
C VAL A 22 -10.70 -16.13 -2.66
N LEU A 23 -10.03 -17.21 -2.25
CA LEU A 23 -9.54 -17.35 -0.87
C LEU A 23 -8.78 -16.09 -0.45
N SER A 24 -9.42 -15.28 0.38
CA SER A 24 -8.83 -14.07 0.94
C SER A 24 -7.76 -14.39 2.00
N ASN A 25 -7.82 -15.58 2.58
CA ASN A 25 -6.85 -16.14 3.51
C ASN A 25 -6.04 -17.26 2.83
N ARG A 26 -5.05 -16.88 2.02
CA ARG A 26 -3.99 -17.85 1.72
C ARG A 26 -3.21 -18.08 3.00
N ASP A 27 -3.13 -19.33 3.46
CA ASP A 27 -2.26 -19.75 4.53
C ASP A 27 -0.86 -19.14 4.32
N GLY A 28 -0.38 -18.37 5.31
CA GLY A 28 0.91 -17.70 5.25
C GLY A 28 0.90 -16.21 4.88
N SER A 29 -0.23 -15.60 4.54
CA SER A 29 -0.27 -14.13 4.35
C SER A 29 -0.02 -13.39 5.67
N TYR A 30 0.84 -12.36 5.59
CA TYR A 30 1.16 -11.53 6.76
C TYR A 30 0.00 -10.64 7.20
N TYR A 31 -0.85 -10.17 6.25
CA TYR A 31 -1.80 -9.08 6.48
C TYR A 31 -3.25 -9.39 6.19
N ALA A 32 -3.57 -10.44 5.40
CA ALA A 32 -4.94 -10.71 4.94
C ALA A 32 -5.99 -10.71 6.06
N LYS A 33 -5.68 -11.34 7.19
CA LYS A 33 -6.60 -11.44 8.36
C LYS A 33 -6.79 -10.14 9.13
N TYR A 34 -5.94 -9.13 8.90
CA TYR A 34 -6.01 -7.83 9.58
C TYR A 34 -6.80 -6.79 8.78
N VAL A 35 -7.09 -7.06 7.51
CA VAL A 35 -7.92 -6.18 6.68
C VAL A 35 -9.39 -6.49 6.98
N ASN A 36 -10.07 -5.53 7.60
CA ASN A 36 -11.50 -5.62 7.86
C ASN A 36 -12.28 -5.16 6.62
N ASN A 37 -13.06 -6.06 6.04
CA ASN A 37 -13.86 -5.74 4.84
C ASN A 37 -14.90 -4.63 5.09
N ASN A 38 -15.39 -4.46 6.33
CA ASN A 38 -16.29 -3.36 6.69
C ASN A 38 -15.62 -1.98 6.65
N GLN A 39 -14.29 -1.94 6.55
CA GLN A 39 -13.49 -0.72 6.42
C GLN A 39 -13.05 -0.46 4.97
N VAL A 40 -13.58 -1.22 4.02
CA VAL A 40 -13.35 -1.05 2.57
C VAL A 40 -14.63 -0.52 1.95
N LEU A 41 -14.69 0.79 1.72
CA LEU A 41 -15.89 1.50 1.24
C LEU A 41 -15.50 2.70 0.37
N PRO A 42 -16.39 3.18 -0.50
CA PRO A 42 -16.13 4.37 -1.30
C PRO A 42 -15.86 5.59 -0.40
N MET A 43 -14.75 6.27 -0.65
CA MET A 43 -14.36 7.48 0.08
C MET A 43 -13.81 8.52 -0.90
N ALA A 44 -14.19 9.78 -0.69
CA ALA A 44 -13.54 10.90 -1.35
C ALA A 44 -12.37 11.43 -0.49
N VAL A 45 -11.49 12.19 -1.13
CA VAL A 45 -10.49 12.99 -0.42
C VAL A 45 -11.22 14.06 0.38
N GLU A 46 -10.95 14.14 1.68
CA GLU A 46 -11.56 15.14 2.57
C GLU A 46 -10.90 16.50 2.33
N PRO A 47 -11.68 17.53 1.92
CA PRO A 47 -11.14 18.87 1.68
C PRO A 47 -10.49 19.46 2.94
N GLY A 48 -9.37 20.15 2.75
CA GLY A 48 -8.65 20.81 3.85
C GLY A 48 -7.82 19.90 4.74
N ILE A 49 -7.90 18.59 4.57
CA ILE A 49 -7.03 17.64 5.26
C ILE A 49 -5.89 17.22 4.33
N PRO A 50 -4.61 17.47 4.72
CA PRO A 50 -3.48 17.13 3.86
C PRO A 50 -3.36 15.61 3.63
N VAL A 51 -3.01 15.24 2.39
CA VAL A 51 -2.70 13.86 2.01
C VAL A 51 -1.20 13.63 2.18
N SER A 52 -0.81 12.69 3.01
CA SER A 52 0.57 12.20 3.09
C SER A 52 0.76 11.00 2.17
N THR A 53 1.95 10.84 1.60
CA THR A 53 2.27 9.69 0.75
C THR A 53 3.36 8.82 1.37
N TYR A 54 3.19 7.51 1.25
CA TYR A 54 4.11 6.51 1.77
C TYR A 54 4.58 5.65 0.61
N TRP A 55 5.89 5.61 0.41
CA TRP A 55 6.52 5.02 -0.76
C TRP A 55 7.30 3.77 -0.39
N ASP A 56 7.14 2.75 -1.19
CA ASP A 56 8.06 1.61 -1.26
C ASP A 56 8.73 1.65 -2.64
N ILE A 57 10.03 1.90 -2.68
CA ILE A 57 10.73 2.24 -3.92
C ILE A 57 11.60 1.05 -4.35
N GLY A 58 11.07 0.21 -5.23
CA GLY A 58 11.81 -0.88 -5.84
C GLY A 58 12.96 -0.40 -6.75
N VAL A 59 14.03 -1.19 -6.85
CA VAL A 59 15.18 -0.94 -7.74
C VAL A 59 15.02 -1.70 -9.06
N ALA A 60 14.60 -2.95 -8.97
CA ALA A 60 14.29 -3.85 -10.08
C ALA A 60 12.85 -4.34 -10.03
N ASP A 61 12.15 -4.03 -8.92
CA ASP A 61 10.78 -4.40 -8.64
C ASP A 61 9.84 -3.22 -8.81
N SER A 62 8.55 -3.42 -8.48
CA SER A 62 7.57 -2.34 -8.52
C SER A 62 7.82 -1.29 -7.44
N THR A 63 7.51 -0.04 -7.76
CA THR A 63 7.38 1.05 -6.78
C THR A 63 5.92 1.19 -6.42
N ALA A 64 5.61 1.13 -5.12
CA ALA A 64 4.26 1.30 -4.59
C ALA A 64 4.14 2.60 -3.79
N ILE A 65 2.99 3.28 -3.93
CA ILE A 65 2.69 4.54 -3.25
C ILE A 65 1.31 4.45 -2.62
N TRP A 66 1.23 4.74 -1.32
CA TRP A 66 -0.03 4.86 -0.61
C TRP A 66 -0.32 6.33 -0.27
N PHE A 67 -1.56 6.76 -0.51
CA PHE A 67 -2.03 8.11 -0.25
C PHE A 67 -2.96 8.08 0.96
N VAL A 68 -2.62 8.81 2.01
CA VAL A 68 -3.24 8.68 3.32
C VAL A 68 -3.64 10.02 3.89
N GLN A 69 -4.87 10.12 4.36
CA GLN A 69 -5.33 11.21 5.23
C GLN A 69 -5.49 10.69 6.67
N THR A 70 -5.08 11.50 7.63
CA THR A 70 -5.32 11.22 9.05
C THR A 70 -6.32 12.24 9.58
N ILE A 71 -7.50 11.76 10.00
CA ILE A 71 -8.60 12.58 10.47
C ILE A 71 -8.92 12.18 11.92
N GLY A 72 -8.41 12.96 12.86
CA GLY A 72 -8.48 12.59 14.27
C GLY A 72 -7.76 11.25 14.54
N ARG A 73 -8.52 10.19 14.82
CA ARG A 73 -7.97 8.83 15.04
C ARG A 73 -8.13 7.91 13.82
N GLU A 74 -8.81 8.36 12.79
CA GLU A 74 -9.02 7.57 11.57
C GLU A 74 -7.83 7.72 10.63
N ILE A 75 -7.44 6.61 10.03
CA ILE A 75 -6.44 6.54 8.98
C ILE A 75 -7.18 6.14 7.72
N ARG A 76 -7.32 7.08 6.79
CA ARG A 76 -8.01 6.87 5.52
C ARG A 76 -6.99 6.70 4.39
N VAL A 77 -6.92 5.52 3.85
CA VAL A 77 -6.12 5.22 2.67
C VAL A 77 -7.00 5.53 1.46
N VAL A 78 -6.79 6.70 0.87
CA VAL A 78 -7.68 7.25 -0.17
C VAL A 78 -7.31 6.77 -1.56
N HIS A 79 -6.04 6.39 -1.78
CA HIS A 79 -5.56 5.89 -3.07
C HIS A 79 -4.30 5.04 -2.89
N SER A 80 -4.06 4.15 -3.87
CA SER A 80 -2.79 3.44 -4.03
C SER A 80 -2.37 3.43 -5.49
N TYR A 81 -1.07 3.50 -5.75
CA TYR A 81 -0.50 3.39 -7.07
C TYR A 81 0.70 2.44 -7.06
N GLU A 82 0.80 1.60 -8.04
CA GLU A 82 1.93 0.68 -8.22
C GLU A 82 2.30 0.63 -9.70
N ASN A 83 3.60 0.69 -10.00
CA ASN A 83 4.14 0.49 -11.33
C ASN A 83 5.58 -0.01 -11.24
N SER A 84 6.11 -0.55 -12.35
CA SER A 84 7.49 -1.07 -12.45
C SER A 84 8.18 -0.55 -13.70
N GLY A 85 9.51 -0.58 -13.70
CA GLY A 85 10.32 -0.22 -14.87
C GLY A 85 10.47 1.27 -15.13
N GLU A 86 9.98 2.13 -14.24
CA GLU A 86 9.99 3.58 -14.39
C GLU A 86 10.99 4.28 -13.46
N GLY A 87 11.47 5.44 -13.90
CA GLY A 87 12.31 6.30 -13.06
C GLY A 87 11.49 7.07 -12.02
N ILE A 88 12.17 7.59 -10.97
CA ILE A 88 11.51 8.34 -9.87
C ILE A 88 10.67 9.53 -10.38
N GLN A 89 11.06 10.14 -11.51
CA GLN A 89 10.33 11.25 -12.11
C GLN A 89 8.93 10.88 -12.55
N HIS A 90 8.73 9.68 -13.12
CA HIS A 90 7.41 9.17 -13.49
C HIS A 90 6.45 9.16 -12.29
N TYR A 91 6.89 8.60 -11.18
CA TYR A 91 6.09 8.50 -9.97
C TYR A 91 5.80 9.86 -9.34
N ILE A 92 6.76 10.78 -9.39
CA ILE A 92 6.56 12.16 -8.90
C ILE A 92 5.51 12.89 -9.76
N ASN A 93 5.60 12.77 -11.08
CA ASN A 93 4.61 13.35 -11.98
C ASN A 93 3.22 12.78 -11.69
N TYR A 94 3.11 11.44 -11.55
CA TYR A 94 1.86 10.78 -11.18
C TYR A 94 1.26 11.35 -9.89
N VAL A 95 2.08 11.52 -8.86
CA VAL A 95 1.63 12.06 -7.57
C VAL A 95 1.12 13.49 -7.71
N TYR A 96 1.77 14.34 -8.51
CA TYR A 96 1.31 15.70 -8.75
C TYR A 96 0.03 15.74 -9.59
N ASP A 97 -0.07 14.92 -10.65
CA ASP A 97 -1.29 14.81 -11.48
C ASP A 97 -2.48 14.34 -10.65
N TRP A 98 -2.27 13.34 -9.79
CA TRP A 98 -3.30 12.87 -8.86
C TRP A 98 -3.75 13.97 -7.89
N ARG A 99 -2.80 14.71 -7.29
CA ARG A 99 -3.10 15.85 -6.41
C ARG A 99 -4.01 16.87 -7.11
N ASP A 100 -3.65 17.23 -8.33
CA ASP A 100 -4.35 18.27 -9.08
C ASP A 100 -5.75 17.78 -9.50
N LYS A 101 -5.87 16.51 -9.91
CA LYS A 101 -7.16 15.86 -10.21
C LYS A 101 -8.08 15.80 -8.99
N GLN A 102 -7.54 15.54 -7.81
CA GLN A 102 -8.30 15.44 -6.57
C GLN A 102 -8.46 16.78 -5.84
N HIS A 103 -7.90 17.87 -6.36
CA HIS A 103 -7.82 19.17 -5.67
C HIS A 103 -7.26 19.05 -4.25
N ALA A 104 -6.34 18.10 -4.04
CA ALA A 104 -5.77 17.79 -2.75
C ALA A 104 -4.60 18.71 -2.38
N THR A 105 -4.32 18.84 -1.10
CA THR A 105 -3.08 19.42 -0.58
C THR A 105 -2.20 18.31 -0.03
N PHE A 106 -0.88 18.40 -0.23
CA PHE A 106 0.02 17.43 0.35
C PHE A 106 0.47 17.81 1.75
N GLY A 107 0.58 16.75 2.59
CA GLY A 107 1.29 16.78 3.85
C GLY A 107 2.76 16.38 3.66
N ALA A 108 3.17 15.30 4.31
CA ALA A 108 4.54 14.77 4.19
C ALA A 108 4.61 13.59 3.20
N HIS A 109 5.77 13.45 2.56
CA HIS A 109 6.11 12.30 1.72
C HIS A 109 7.14 11.45 2.46
N PHE A 110 6.87 10.16 2.65
CA PHE A 110 7.74 9.24 3.37
C PHE A 110 8.32 8.20 2.42
N ALA A 111 9.62 7.97 2.51
CA ALA A 111 10.31 6.97 1.72
C ALA A 111 11.27 6.14 2.58
N PRO A 112 11.59 4.89 2.17
CA PRO A 112 12.52 4.05 2.89
C PRO A 112 13.95 4.59 2.80
N HIS A 113 14.84 4.08 3.66
CA HIS A 113 16.21 4.58 3.81
C HIS A 113 17.07 4.40 2.54
N ASP A 114 16.77 3.41 1.71
CA ASP A 114 17.48 3.09 0.48
C ASP A 114 17.25 4.09 -0.67
N ILE A 115 16.30 5.03 -0.54
CA ILE A 115 16.15 6.17 -1.46
C ILE A 115 17.42 7.00 -1.58
N ARG A 116 18.35 6.89 -0.60
CA ARG A 116 19.65 7.57 -0.58
C ARG A 116 20.71 6.90 -1.45
N VAL A 117 20.47 5.67 -1.93
CA VAL A 117 21.41 4.94 -2.78
C VAL A 117 21.60 5.69 -4.08
N ARG A 118 22.87 5.89 -4.46
CA ARG A 118 23.24 6.62 -5.69
C ARG A 118 23.20 5.69 -6.89
N SER A 119 22.68 6.21 -7.99
CA SER A 119 22.75 5.52 -9.28
C SER A 119 24.17 5.58 -9.86
N TYR A 120 24.65 4.45 -10.34
CA TYR A 120 25.95 4.40 -11.04
C TYR A 120 25.98 5.25 -12.31
N SER A 121 24.85 5.35 -13.03
CA SER A 121 24.76 6.06 -14.31
C SER A 121 24.75 7.58 -14.15
N THR A 122 24.12 8.10 -13.09
CA THR A 122 23.91 9.54 -12.89
C THR A 122 24.73 10.13 -11.74
N GLY A 123 25.28 9.29 -10.86
CA GLY A 123 25.95 9.69 -9.62
C GLY A 123 25.01 10.34 -8.58
N LYS A 124 23.72 10.53 -8.91
CA LYS A 124 22.71 11.12 -8.02
C LYS A 124 21.90 10.04 -7.34
N SER A 125 21.46 10.31 -6.11
CA SER A 125 20.45 9.49 -5.43
C SER A 125 19.04 9.84 -5.91
N ARG A 126 18.09 8.90 -5.73
CA ARG A 126 16.67 9.18 -5.98
C ARG A 126 16.16 10.31 -5.10
N LEU A 127 16.69 10.44 -3.88
CA LEU A 127 16.37 11.53 -2.95
C LEU A 127 16.78 12.89 -3.51
N GLU A 128 18.00 12.99 -4.07
CA GLU A 128 18.50 14.23 -4.70
C GLU A 128 17.69 14.59 -5.94
N THR A 129 17.34 13.58 -6.76
CA THR A 129 16.49 13.76 -7.95
C THR A 129 15.09 14.23 -7.56
N ALA A 130 14.45 13.61 -6.56
CA ALA A 130 13.14 14.01 -6.08
C ALA A 130 13.14 15.46 -5.59
N ARG A 131 14.16 15.84 -4.83
CA ARG A 131 14.29 17.23 -4.35
C ARG A 131 14.42 18.22 -5.51
N SER A 132 15.16 17.90 -6.56
CA SER A 132 15.28 18.75 -7.76
C SER A 132 13.97 18.90 -8.53
N LEU A 133 13.03 17.94 -8.37
CA LEU A 133 11.67 17.95 -8.93
C LEU A 133 10.62 18.56 -7.98
N GLY A 134 11.06 19.13 -6.85
CA GLY A 134 10.21 19.82 -5.90
C GLY A 134 9.56 18.91 -4.84
N LEU A 135 9.83 17.59 -4.83
CA LEU A 135 9.28 16.66 -3.86
C LEU A 135 10.30 16.35 -2.76
N VAL A 136 9.97 16.68 -1.51
CA VAL A 136 10.87 16.50 -0.36
C VAL A 136 10.41 15.32 0.47
N PHE A 137 11.23 14.28 0.54
CA PHE A 137 10.97 13.11 1.34
C PHE A 137 11.45 13.23 2.79
N ARG A 138 10.64 12.72 3.70
CA ARG A 138 11.07 12.31 5.05
C ARG A 138 11.50 10.86 4.96
N VAL A 139 12.79 10.62 5.16
CA VAL A 139 13.35 9.26 5.08
C VAL A 139 13.09 8.55 6.41
N THR A 140 12.43 7.39 6.34
CA THR A 140 12.15 6.56 7.51
C THR A 140 13.41 5.86 8.00
N PRO A 141 13.52 5.57 9.31
CA PRO A 141 14.61 4.77 9.83
C PRO A 141 14.56 3.34 9.26
N ASN A 142 15.73 2.71 9.18
CA ASN A 142 15.79 1.28 8.85
C ASN A 142 15.37 0.48 10.08
N ILE A 143 14.25 -0.22 9.96
CA ILE A 143 13.74 -1.15 10.98
C ILE A 143 13.82 -2.58 10.44
N GLY A 144 13.92 -3.56 11.34
CA GLY A 144 13.88 -4.96 10.95
C GLY A 144 12.58 -5.32 10.22
N VAL A 145 12.66 -6.25 9.27
CA VAL A 145 11.49 -6.70 8.48
C VAL A 145 10.36 -7.19 9.40
N GLN A 146 10.69 -7.94 10.45
CA GLN A 146 9.69 -8.44 11.39
C GLN A 146 9.02 -7.31 12.18
N ASP A 147 9.79 -6.32 12.62
CA ASP A 147 9.25 -5.15 13.32
C ASP A 147 8.31 -4.34 12.42
N GLY A 148 8.66 -4.22 11.14
CA GLY A 148 7.81 -3.60 10.13
C GLY A 148 6.50 -4.36 9.91
N ILE A 149 6.55 -5.68 9.82
CA ILE A 149 5.37 -6.55 9.69
C ILE A 149 4.46 -6.39 10.91
N ASP A 150 5.01 -6.41 12.10
CA ASP A 150 4.23 -6.33 13.33
C ASP A 150 3.64 -4.93 13.55
N ALA A 151 4.36 -3.87 13.17
CA ALA A 151 3.82 -2.51 13.15
C ALA A 151 2.65 -2.38 12.16
N ALA A 152 2.77 -2.94 10.95
CA ALA A 152 1.71 -2.95 9.96
C ALA A 152 0.47 -3.72 10.45
N ARG A 153 0.64 -4.87 11.10
CA ARG A 153 -0.45 -5.65 11.70
C ARG A 153 -1.24 -4.88 12.76
N GLN A 154 -0.57 -4.01 13.52
CA GLN A 154 -1.23 -3.14 14.51
C GLN A 154 -1.94 -1.95 13.86
N LEU A 155 -1.44 -1.48 12.71
CA LEU A 155 -1.96 -0.31 12.01
C LEU A 155 -3.16 -0.66 11.12
N ILE A 156 -3.07 -1.72 10.32
CA ILE A 156 -4.07 -2.10 9.30
C ILE A 156 -5.50 -2.17 9.86
N PRO A 157 -5.77 -2.75 11.05
CA PRO A 157 -7.12 -2.78 11.62
C PRO A 157 -7.73 -1.41 11.91
N ARG A 158 -6.94 -0.35 11.88
CA ARG A 158 -7.38 1.05 12.10
C ARG A 158 -7.54 1.82 10.79
N CYS A 159 -7.16 1.21 9.66
CA CYS A 159 -7.21 1.84 8.35
C CYS A 159 -8.57 1.62 7.69
N TRP A 160 -9.07 2.68 7.06
CA TRP A 160 -10.18 2.66 6.12
C TRP A 160 -9.62 2.75 4.71
N PHE A 161 -10.13 1.95 3.79
CA PHE A 161 -9.60 1.86 2.44
C PHE A 161 -10.64 2.27 1.41
N ASN A 162 -10.29 3.16 0.51
CA ASN A 162 -11.18 3.61 -0.55
C ASN A 162 -11.40 2.50 -1.59
N SER A 163 -12.65 2.12 -1.82
CA SER A 163 -13.06 1.13 -2.81
C SER A 163 -13.63 1.74 -4.09
N ALA A 164 -13.63 3.07 -4.25
CA ALA A 164 -14.02 3.71 -5.51
C ALA A 164 -13.04 3.36 -6.64
N ASP A 165 -13.41 3.63 -7.89
CA ASP A 165 -12.66 3.20 -9.09
C ASP A 165 -11.19 3.62 -9.08
N ASP A 166 -10.89 4.83 -8.60
CA ASP A 166 -9.52 5.35 -8.45
C ASP A 166 -8.96 5.11 -7.02
N GLY A 167 -9.42 4.06 -6.33
CA GLY A 167 -9.11 3.82 -4.92
C GLY A 167 -7.91 2.90 -4.68
N CYS A 168 -8.10 1.96 -3.74
CA CYS A 168 -7.03 1.11 -3.22
C CYS A 168 -7.15 -0.36 -3.65
N ALA A 169 -7.97 -0.70 -4.65
CA ALA A 169 -8.29 -2.10 -4.97
C ALA A 169 -7.04 -2.95 -5.27
N ASP A 170 -6.12 -2.43 -6.07
CA ASP A 170 -4.88 -3.14 -6.44
C ASP A 170 -3.92 -3.25 -5.25
N GLY A 171 -3.69 -2.16 -4.53
CA GLY A 171 -2.87 -2.17 -3.32
C GLY A 171 -3.42 -3.09 -2.23
N LEU A 172 -4.75 -3.11 -2.01
CA LEU A 172 -5.38 -4.05 -1.09
C LEU A 172 -5.18 -5.50 -1.52
N ARG A 173 -5.24 -5.77 -2.82
CA ARG A 173 -4.99 -7.10 -3.37
C ARG A 173 -3.54 -7.53 -3.14
N ALA A 174 -2.57 -6.65 -3.36
CA ALA A 174 -1.17 -6.87 -3.06
C ALA A 174 -0.95 -7.09 -1.56
N LEU A 175 -1.52 -6.23 -0.70
CA LEU A 175 -1.43 -6.34 0.75
C LEU A 175 -1.96 -7.69 1.28
N LYS A 176 -3.12 -8.15 0.77
CA LYS A 176 -3.70 -9.46 1.14
C LYS A 176 -2.88 -10.65 0.66
N ARG A 177 -2.09 -10.48 -0.41
CA ARG A 177 -1.24 -11.54 -0.97
C ARG A 177 0.17 -11.55 -0.39
N TYR A 178 0.59 -10.52 0.31
CA TYR A 178 1.95 -10.39 0.85
C TYR A 178 2.26 -11.53 1.82
N ARG A 179 3.25 -12.35 1.48
CA ARG A 179 3.66 -13.54 2.21
C ARG A 179 5.15 -13.81 2.04
N LYS A 180 5.71 -14.63 2.92
CA LYS A 180 7.06 -15.15 2.73
C LYS A 180 7.04 -16.16 1.58
N GLU A 181 7.88 -15.96 0.60
CA GLU A 181 8.18 -17.01 -0.38
C GLU A 181 9.18 -17.97 0.26
N PHE A 182 8.85 -19.25 0.24
CA PHE A 182 9.80 -20.29 0.60
C PHE A 182 10.53 -20.65 -0.70
N ASP A 183 11.85 -20.45 -0.71
CA ASP A 183 12.72 -20.94 -1.79
C ASP A 183 12.71 -22.48 -1.68
N GLU A 184 11.99 -23.13 -2.57
CA GLU A 184 12.06 -24.60 -2.73
C GLU A 184 13.40 -24.92 -3.41
N ARG A 185 14.47 -25.04 -2.62
CA ARG A 185 15.75 -25.61 -3.03
C ARG A 185 15.93 -26.99 -2.44
#